data_9bf3d9bbd377921dab7351ebb91b3f04
#
_entry.id   9bf3d9bbd377921dab7351ebb91b3f04
#
_cell.length_a   1.000
_cell.length_b   1.000
_cell.length_c   1.000
_cell.angle_alpha   90.00
_cell.angle_beta   90.00
_cell.angle_gamma   90.00
#
_symmetry.space_group_name_H-M   'P 1'
#
loop_
_entity.id
_entity.type
_entity.pdbx_description
1 polymer ?
#
loop_
_entity_poly.entity_id
_entity_poly.type
_entity_poly.pdbx_seq_one_letter_code
_entity_poly.pdbx_strand_id
1 'polypeptide(L)'
;RVVFAQFLKDGSSSEISVLDSIPLIHAMEKGYRKNVVILTRNMGYRKKKPGKSTPLYVAAFRHYPEFLNTLYNRYRSYNRTLELLEKWEREGHIFVIRPEIPTVGRAEANKEKLMAFYQHGYDVMKDHYEELQAYLSR
;
A
#
# COMPACT_ATOMS: atom_id res chain seq x y z
N ARG A 1 -12.13 4.31 17.21
CA ARG A 1 -10.74 4.74 16.89
C ARG A 1 -10.48 4.45 15.43
N VAL A 2 -10.21 5.48 14.67
CA VAL A 2 -9.80 5.39 13.26
C VAL A 2 -8.28 5.21 13.26
N VAL A 3 -7.78 4.15 12.64
CA VAL A 3 -6.34 3.97 12.41
C VAL A 3 -6.06 4.37 10.98
N PHE A 4 -5.39 5.49 10.82
CA PHE A 4 -4.74 5.78 9.57
C PHE A 4 -3.48 4.91 9.50
N ALA A 5 -3.41 3.99 8.55
CA ALA A 5 -2.17 3.31 8.23
C ALA A 5 -1.23 4.28 7.50
N GLN A 6 -0.71 5.24 8.26
CA GLN A 6 0.33 6.14 7.80
C GLN A 6 1.66 5.38 7.93
N PHE A 7 2.34 5.17 6.82
CA PHE A 7 3.73 4.71 6.84
C PHE A 7 4.61 5.82 7.42
N LEU A 8 4.69 5.89 8.74
CA LEU A 8 5.67 6.71 9.41
C LEU A 8 7.04 6.01 9.30
N LYS A 9 8.02 6.78 8.91
CA LYS A 9 9.40 6.42 8.67
C LYS A 9 10.16 6.35 10.02
N ASP A 10 9.76 5.42 10.88
CA ASP A 10 10.52 5.11 12.08
C ASP A 10 11.37 3.88 11.80
N GLY A 11 12.60 3.85 12.30
CA GLY A 11 13.57 2.79 12.04
C GLY A 11 13.11 1.35 12.36
N SER A 12 11.99 1.17 13.07
CA SER A 12 11.34 -0.11 13.32
C SER A 12 10.35 -0.54 12.22
N SER A 13 9.92 0.38 11.35
CA SER A 13 8.91 0.12 10.32
C SER A 13 9.50 -0.44 9.02
N SER A 14 10.83 -0.45 8.86
CA SER A 14 11.49 -0.97 7.66
C SER A 14 11.33 -2.49 7.50
N GLU A 15 11.37 -3.24 8.59
CA GLU A 15 11.15 -4.70 8.58
C GLU A 15 9.69 -5.04 8.29
N ILE A 16 8.75 -4.35 8.91
CA ILE A 16 7.31 -4.52 8.69
C ILE A 16 6.95 -4.19 7.23
N SER A 17 7.53 -3.15 6.64
CA SER A 17 7.25 -2.77 5.25
C SER A 17 7.81 -3.75 4.21
N VAL A 18 8.79 -4.57 4.58
CA VAL A 18 9.31 -5.64 3.71
C VAL A 18 8.42 -6.88 3.80
N LEU A 19 7.96 -7.24 5.00
CA LEU A 19 7.14 -8.42 5.27
C LEU A 19 5.67 -8.18 4.95
N ASP A 20 5.11 -7.07 5.45
CA ASP A 20 3.73 -6.65 5.21
C ASP A 20 3.68 -5.21 4.67
N SER A 21 3.51 -5.13 3.36
CA SER A 21 3.47 -3.82 2.66
C SER A 21 2.15 -3.06 2.86
N ILE A 22 1.10 -3.74 3.35
CA ILE A 22 -0.22 -3.17 3.66
C ILE A 22 -0.69 -3.79 4.96
N PRO A 23 -0.47 -3.15 6.13
CA PRO A 23 -0.70 -3.76 7.44
C PRO A 23 -2.19 -3.82 7.85
N LEU A 24 -3.08 -3.99 6.87
CA LEU A 24 -4.53 -4.04 7.08
C LEU A 24 -4.95 -5.27 7.88
N ILE A 25 -4.41 -6.45 7.53
CA ILE A 25 -4.71 -7.70 8.24
C ILE A 25 -4.35 -7.57 9.71
N HIS A 26 -3.17 -7.04 10.00
CA HIS A 26 -2.72 -6.84 11.36
C HIS A 26 -3.59 -5.84 12.16
N ALA A 27 -4.08 -4.78 11.50
CA ALA A 27 -5.02 -3.86 12.12
C ALA A 27 -6.35 -4.56 12.48
N MET A 28 -6.87 -5.40 11.59
CA MET A 28 -8.09 -6.16 11.83
C MET A 28 -7.93 -7.20 12.94
N GLU A 29 -6.82 -7.91 12.99
CA GLU A 29 -6.46 -8.86 14.07
C GLU A 29 -6.39 -8.19 15.44
N LYS A 30 -5.96 -6.91 15.49
CA LYS A 30 -6.00 -6.08 16.70
C LYS A 30 -7.38 -5.55 17.08
N GLY A 31 -8.43 -5.94 16.33
CA GLY A 31 -9.82 -5.58 16.63
C GLY A 31 -10.27 -4.23 16.08
N TYR A 32 -9.49 -3.59 15.21
CA TYR A 32 -9.93 -2.38 14.53
C TYR A 32 -10.95 -2.74 13.43
N ARG A 33 -12.21 -2.40 13.66
CA ARG A 33 -13.31 -2.78 12.75
C ARG A 33 -13.53 -1.79 11.61
N LYS A 34 -13.18 -0.51 11.82
CA LYS A 34 -13.28 0.53 10.78
C LYS A 34 -11.88 0.90 10.30
N ASN A 35 -11.57 0.54 9.08
CA ASN A 35 -10.26 0.75 8.50
C ASN A 35 -10.38 1.61 7.24
N VAL A 36 -9.64 2.71 7.21
CA VAL A 36 -9.47 3.56 6.03
C VAL A 36 -8.10 3.27 5.44
N VAL A 37 -8.06 2.84 4.20
CA VAL A 37 -6.82 2.47 3.50
C VAL A 37 -6.54 3.45 2.38
N ILE A 38 -5.40 4.14 2.46
CA ILE A 38 -4.94 5.05 1.41
C ILE A 38 -3.85 4.35 0.60
N LEU A 39 -4.13 4.08 -0.65
CA LEU A 39 -3.20 3.44 -1.58
C LEU A 39 -2.50 4.49 -2.46
N THR A 40 -1.25 4.22 -2.81
CA THR A 40 -0.46 5.04 -3.73
C THR A 40 -0.42 4.47 -5.16
N ARG A 41 -1.27 3.48 -5.44
CA ARG A 41 -1.39 2.82 -6.74
C ARG A 41 -2.84 2.75 -7.17
N ASN A 42 -3.04 2.84 -8.48
CA ASN A 42 -4.37 2.77 -9.10
C ASN A 42 -5.04 1.42 -8.87
N MET A 43 -6.35 1.37 -9.09
CA MET A 43 -7.14 0.14 -9.13
C MET A 43 -6.52 -0.86 -10.12
N GLY A 44 -6.52 -2.13 -9.75
CA GLY A 44 -5.99 -3.22 -10.61
C GLY A 44 -4.46 -3.30 -10.66
N TYR A 45 -3.73 -2.42 -9.97
CA TYR A 45 -2.27 -2.56 -9.90
C TYR A 45 -1.88 -3.91 -9.29
N ARG A 46 -0.90 -4.56 -9.93
CA ARG A 46 -0.26 -5.76 -9.39
C ARG A 46 1.26 -5.63 -9.48
N LYS A 47 1.91 -6.00 -8.40
CA LYS A 47 3.37 -5.99 -8.32
C LYS A 47 3.93 -7.11 -9.19
N LYS A 48 4.88 -6.76 -10.05
CA LYS A 48 5.53 -7.73 -10.94
C LYS A 48 6.52 -8.61 -10.16
N LYS A 49 6.70 -9.84 -10.63
CA LYS A 49 7.76 -10.74 -10.16
C LYS A 49 9.12 -10.07 -10.29
N PRO A 50 10.07 -10.29 -9.34
CA PRO A 50 11.44 -9.81 -9.47
C PRO A 50 12.06 -10.17 -10.81
N GLY A 51 12.71 -9.20 -11.43
CA GLY A 51 13.25 -9.31 -12.79
C GLY A 51 14.77 -9.60 -12.83
N LYS A 52 15.41 -9.08 -13.86
CA LYS A 52 16.83 -9.31 -14.18
C LYS A 52 17.84 -8.88 -13.11
N SER A 53 17.47 -8.01 -12.18
CA SER A 53 18.32 -7.61 -11.02
C SER A 53 18.39 -8.66 -9.91
N THR A 54 17.58 -9.71 -9.97
CA THR A 54 17.54 -10.77 -8.95
C THR A 54 18.89 -11.44 -8.70
N PRO A 55 19.73 -11.77 -9.73
CA PRO A 55 21.04 -12.38 -9.51
C PRO A 55 21.99 -11.50 -8.67
N LEU A 56 21.94 -10.18 -8.84
CA LEU A 56 22.74 -9.26 -8.03
C LEU A 56 22.35 -9.28 -6.56
N TYR A 57 21.05 -9.28 -6.27
CA TYR A 57 20.54 -9.42 -4.89
C TYR A 57 20.89 -10.77 -4.27
N VAL A 58 20.79 -11.85 -5.05
CA VAL A 58 21.18 -13.19 -4.60
C VAL A 58 22.69 -13.23 -4.25
N ALA A 59 23.54 -12.65 -5.08
CA ALA A 59 24.97 -12.58 -4.81
C ALA A 59 25.29 -11.74 -3.55
N ALA A 60 24.64 -10.58 -3.39
CA ALA A 60 24.86 -9.68 -2.26
C ALA A 60 24.35 -10.26 -0.92
N PHE A 61 23.23 -10.98 -0.95
CA PHE A 61 22.57 -11.49 0.25
C PHE A 61 22.58 -13.02 0.36
N ARG A 62 23.54 -13.69 -0.26
CA ARG A 62 23.65 -15.17 -0.28
C ARG A 62 23.72 -15.82 1.10
N HIS A 63 24.22 -15.07 2.10
CA HIS A 63 24.32 -15.54 3.49
C HIS A 63 23.03 -15.36 4.30
N TYR A 64 21.98 -14.79 3.70
CA TYR A 64 20.68 -14.52 4.32
C TYR A 64 19.54 -15.14 3.51
N PRO A 65 19.43 -16.49 3.47
CA PRO A 65 18.47 -17.18 2.60
C PRO A 65 17.02 -16.82 2.92
N GLU A 66 16.67 -16.62 4.18
CA GLU A 66 15.31 -16.23 4.59
C GLU A 66 14.95 -14.82 4.08
N PHE A 67 15.89 -13.89 4.11
CA PHE A 67 15.70 -12.56 3.54
C PHE A 67 15.48 -12.62 2.02
N LEU A 68 16.27 -13.42 1.30
CA LEU A 68 16.11 -13.62 -0.14
C LEU A 68 14.75 -14.25 -0.47
N ASN A 69 14.33 -15.24 0.30
CA ASN A 69 13.01 -15.88 0.14
C ASN A 69 11.89 -14.85 0.33
N THR A 70 11.97 -14.05 1.38
CA THR A 70 11.01 -12.97 1.65
C THR A 70 10.99 -11.94 0.52
N LEU A 71 12.15 -11.47 0.10
CA LEU A 71 12.28 -10.49 -0.99
C LEU A 71 11.71 -11.01 -2.32
N TYR A 72 11.98 -12.28 -2.62
CA TYR A 72 11.50 -12.94 -3.84
C TYR A 72 9.98 -13.16 -3.83
N ASN A 73 9.41 -13.50 -2.68
CA ASN A 73 7.97 -13.79 -2.55
C ASN A 73 7.13 -12.55 -2.24
N ARG A 74 7.76 -11.40 -1.94
CA ARG A 74 7.07 -10.15 -1.60
C ARG A 74 5.98 -9.73 -2.58
N TYR A 75 6.17 -9.97 -3.88
CA TYR A 75 5.17 -9.62 -4.88
C TYR A 75 3.89 -10.47 -4.75
N ARG A 76 4.03 -11.74 -4.37
CA ARG A 76 2.89 -12.64 -4.15
C ARG A 76 2.08 -12.23 -2.93
N SER A 77 2.77 -11.99 -1.81
CA SER A 77 2.14 -11.52 -0.58
C SER A 77 1.41 -10.20 -0.80
N TYR A 78 2.09 -9.23 -1.42
CA TYR A 78 1.49 -7.94 -1.76
C TYR A 78 0.24 -8.06 -2.64
N ASN A 79 0.30 -8.85 -3.71
CA ASN A 79 -0.83 -9.01 -4.62
C ASN A 79 -2.00 -9.72 -3.93
N ARG A 80 -1.72 -10.73 -3.09
CA ARG A 80 -2.76 -11.40 -2.29
C ARG A 80 -3.44 -10.44 -1.31
N THR A 81 -2.68 -9.56 -0.66
CA THR A 81 -3.26 -8.52 0.20
C THR A 81 -4.13 -7.56 -0.60
N LEU A 82 -3.73 -7.17 -1.81
CA LEU A 82 -4.56 -6.33 -2.69
C LEU A 82 -5.88 -7.03 -3.09
N GLU A 83 -5.86 -8.32 -3.37
CA GLU A 83 -7.06 -9.09 -3.70
C GLU A 83 -8.04 -9.14 -2.52
N LEU A 84 -7.54 -9.37 -1.31
CA LEU A 84 -8.34 -9.30 -0.09
C LEU A 84 -8.89 -7.91 0.16
N LEU A 85 -8.08 -6.87 -0.04
CA LEU A 85 -8.48 -5.48 0.11
C LEU A 85 -9.60 -5.13 -0.87
N GLU A 86 -9.48 -5.47 -2.14
CA GLU A 86 -10.52 -5.24 -3.16
C GLU A 86 -11.82 -6.01 -2.86
N LYS A 87 -11.72 -7.19 -2.25
CA LYS A 87 -12.87 -7.95 -1.76
C LYS A 87 -13.57 -7.22 -0.62
N TRP A 88 -12.84 -6.85 0.42
CA TRP A 88 -13.40 -6.18 1.60
C TRP A 88 -13.93 -4.77 1.31
N GLU A 89 -13.35 -4.08 0.34
CA GLU A 89 -13.87 -2.82 -0.17
C GLU A 89 -15.25 -3.00 -0.81
N ARG A 90 -15.41 -4.00 -1.71
CA ARG A 90 -16.72 -4.32 -2.32
C ARG A 90 -17.77 -4.75 -1.30
N GLU A 91 -17.36 -5.40 -0.22
CA GLU A 91 -18.23 -5.82 0.89
C GLU A 91 -18.53 -4.71 1.89
N GLY A 92 -17.91 -3.53 1.73
CA GLY A 92 -18.10 -2.37 2.62
C GLY A 92 -17.43 -2.51 3.99
N HIS A 93 -16.52 -3.46 4.16
CA HIS A 93 -15.79 -3.66 5.42
C HIS A 93 -14.68 -2.64 5.65
N ILE A 94 -14.13 -2.09 4.58
CA ILE A 94 -13.08 -1.07 4.59
C ILE A 94 -13.43 0.05 3.64
N PHE A 95 -12.87 1.24 3.90
CA PHE A 95 -12.93 2.37 3.01
C PHE A 95 -11.58 2.56 2.33
N VAL A 96 -11.55 2.66 0.99
CA VAL A 96 -10.28 2.74 0.25
C VAL A 96 -10.23 4.01 -0.58
N ILE A 97 -9.14 4.75 -0.43
CA ILE A 97 -8.80 5.91 -1.25
C ILE A 97 -7.59 5.55 -2.10
N ARG A 98 -7.65 5.84 -3.39
CA ARG A 98 -6.57 5.55 -4.34
C ARG A 98 -6.48 6.58 -5.45
N PRO A 99 -5.29 6.74 -6.10
CA PRO A 99 -5.18 7.65 -7.24
C PRO A 99 -5.97 7.14 -8.44
N GLU A 100 -6.54 8.07 -9.19
CA GLU A 100 -7.27 7.84 -10.43
C GLU A 100 -6.47 8.26 -11.67
N ILE A 101 -5.44 9.09 -11.47
CA ILE A 101 -4.50 9.50 -12.51
C ILE A 101 -3.23 8.62 -12.51
N PRO A 102 -2.41 8.63 -13.57
CA PRO A 102 -1.14 7.91 -13.59
C PRO A 102 -0.24 8.27 -12.40
N THR A 103 0.25 7.25 -11.69
CA THR A 103 1.07 7.45 -10.49
C THR A 103 2.49 7.86 -10.84
N VAL A 104 3.07 8.71 -10.00
CA VAL A 104 4.48 9.11 -10.12
C VAL A 104 5.42 7.99 -9.71
N GLY A 105 6.59 7.94 -10.36
CA GLY A 105 7.64 6.99 -10.05
C GLY A 105 8.39 7.34 -8.76
N ARG A 106 9.14 6.35 -8.21
CA ARG A 106 9.93 6.54 -6.98
C ARG A 106 11.06 7.58 -7.14
N ALA A 107 11.59 7.73 -8.36
CA ALA A 107 12.65 8.67 -8.72
C ALA A 107 12.13 9.83 -9.58
N GLU A 108 10.83 10.14 -9.51
CA GLU A 108 10.28 11.29 -10.25
C GLU A 108 10.84 12.59 -9.69
N ALA A 109 11.48 13.38 -10.54
CA ALA A 109 12.09 14.66 -10.20
C ALA A 109 11.33 15.86 -10.83
N ASN A 110 10.35 15.60 -11.69
CA ASN A 110 9.56 16.66 -12.29
C ASN A 110 8.60 17.27 -11.26
N LYS A 111 8.86 18.51 -10.88
CA LYS A 111 8.09 19.23 -9.86
C LYS A 111 6.61 19.37 -10.25
N GLU A 112 6.32 19.65 -11.51
CA GLU A 112 4.94 19.83 -11.98
C GLU A 112 4.12 18.54 -11.84
N LYS A 113 4.71 17.40 -12.23
CA LYS A 113 4.08 16.08 -12.05
C LYS A 113 3.85 15.73 -10.59
N LEU A 114 4.81 16.04 -9.72
CA LEU A 114 4.69 15.81 -8.28
C LEU A 114 3.59 16.70 -7.69
N MET A 115 3.52 17.98 -8.09
CA MET A 115 2.48 18.90 -7.61
C MET A 115 1.11 18.50 -8.15
N ALA A 116 0.99 18.09 -9.41
CA ALA A 116 -0.26 17.61 -9.96
C ALA A 116 -0.76 16.35 -9.23
N PHE A 117 0.15 15.43 -8.91
CA PHE A 117 -0.19 14.22 -8.15
C PHE A 117 -0.59 14.52 -6.70
N TYR A 118 0.07 15.49 -6.06
CA TYR A 118 -0.30 16.00 -4.74
C TYR A 118 -1.70 16.62 -4.75
N GLN A 119 -1.96 17.53 -5.70
CA GLN A 119 -3.27 18.18 -5.84
C GLN A 119 -4.37 17.15 -6.09
N HIS A 120 -4.12 16.19 -6.98
CA HIS A 120 -5.06 15.09 -7.23
C HIS A 120 -5.42 14.32 -5.95
N GLY A 121 -4.43 14.02 -5.10
CA GLY A 121 -4.70 13.34 -3.83
C GLY A 121 -5.60 14.15 -2.89
N TYR A 122 -5.43 15.46 -2.90
CA TYR A 122 -6.28 16.38 -2.14
C TYR A 122 -7.72 16.41 -2.68
N ASP A 123 -7.87 16.49 -4.01
CA ASP A 123 -9.16 16.57 -4.69
C ASP A 123 -9.95 15.27 -4.50
N VAL A 124 -9.32 14.10 -4.71
CA VAL A 124 -9.93 12.79 -4.48
C VAL A 124 -10.43 12.66 -3.03
N MET A 125 -9.63 13.11 -2.05
CA MET A 125 -10.07 13.05 -0.66
C MET A 125 -11.25 13.98 -0.40
N LYS A 126 -11.29 15.15 -1.00
CA LYS A 126 -12.38 16.11 -0.88
C LYS A 126 -13.68 15.55 -1.49
N ASP A 127 -13.59 14.93 -2.66
CA ASP A 127 -14.75 14.36 -3.37
C ASP A 127 -15.34 13.16 -2.59
N HIS A 128 -14.51 12.36 -1.91
CA HIS A 128 -14.95 11.21 -1.12
C HIS A 128 -15.21 11.55 0.37
N TYR A 129 -15.16 12.83 0.75
CA TYR A 129 -15.24 13.19 2.17
C TYR A 129 -16.58 12.80 2.83
N GLU A 130 -17.70 13.04 2.15
CA GLU A 130 -19.03 12.69 2.68
C GLU A 130 -19.21 11.18 2.80
N GLU A 131 -18.74 10.41 1.83
CA GLU A 131 -18.76 8.95 1.86
C GLU A 131 -17.92 8.39 3.01
N LEU A 132 -16.74 9.00 3.24
CA LEU A 132 -15.89 8.65 4.38
C LEU A 132 -16.59 8.92 5.71
N GLN A 133 -17.23 10.08 5.86
CA GLN A 133 -17.99 10.42 7.06
C GLN A 133 -19.12 9.44 7.30
N ALA A 134 -19.87 9.09 6.26
CA ALA A 134 -20.94 8.08 6.33
C ALA A 134 -20.39 6.69 6.72
N TYR A 135 -19.22 6.29 6.19
CA TYR A 135 -18.56 5.04 6.58
C TYR A 135 -18.13 5.05 8.05
N LEU A 136 -17.59 6.15 8.55
CA LEU A 136 -17.12 6.27 9.92
C LEU A 136 -18.26 6.35 10.96
N SER A 137 -19.44 6.82 10.56
CA SER A 137 -20.61 6.96 11.43
C SER A 137 -21.45 5.67 11.56
N ARG A 138 -21.28 4.70 10.67
CA ARG A 138 -21.89 3.36 10.78
C ARG A 138 -21.34 2.61 11.99
#